data_232aedf15296ef0e3696552ba562698e
#
_entry.id   232aedf15296ef0e3696552ba562698e
#
_cell.length_a   1.000
_cell.length_b   1.000
_cell.length_c   1.000
_cell.angle_alpha   90.00
_cell.angle_beta   90.00
_cell.angle_gamma   90.00
#
_symmetry.space_group_name_H-M   'P 1'
#
loop_
_entity.id
_entity.type
_entity.pdbx_description
1 polymer ?
#
loop_
_entity_poly.entity_id
_entity_poly.type
_entity_poly.pdbx_seq_one_letter_code
_entity_poly.pdbx_strand_id
1 'polypeptide(L)'
;MTNYIRKMSGKQYMKRLAENPTVIIPTGACEIYGPQLPMGSDLIAAKRIAELVAEKTGALIAPTIEAGESSALASFPCTFAMPRKILEDWLDWLVGKLIKDGARNFVFITGHAGNVDTVNYIGKKYMNEHDIKLVQIDWWRFTNANGSDIFQYSGQMAHGHASECGTSVFMYLFPELVDMDELSRVEPLPASEFPDFIGFQRFTEKTPNGTIGDATVATKEKGEKIVTRCVDRIVSYMEKKF
;
A
#
# COMPACT_ATOMS: atom_id res chain seq x y z
N MET A 1 12.63 15.82 13.51
CA MET A 1 12.63 14.63 14.42
C MET A 1 12.01 13.47 13.65
N THR A 2 12.53 12.23 13.73
CA THR A 2 11.98 11.10 12.95
C THR A 2 10.61 10.67 13.47
N ASN A 3 9.73 10.17 12.59
CA ASN A 3 8.44 9.56 12.97
C ASN A 3 8.51 8.03 13.04
N TYR A 4 9.58 7.42 12.56
CA TYR A 4 9.78 5.97 12.61
C TYR A 4 10.12 5.48 14.03
N ILE A 5 9.30 4.56 14.58
CA ILE A 5 9.54 3.93 15.88
C ILE A 5 10.94 3.29 15.92
N ARG A 6 11.34 2.59 14.86
CA ARG A 6 12.64 1.92 14.74
C ARG A 6 13.87 2.84 14.79
N LYS A 7 13.66 4.15 14.62
CA LYS A 7 14.72 5.17 14.65
C LYS A 7 14.71 5.99 15.96
N MET A 8 13.95 5.56 16.98
CA MET A 8 13.81 6.21 18.27
C MET A 8 14.40 5.34 19.39
N SER A 9 14.86 6.00 20.47
CA SER A 9 15.07 5.29 21.73
C SER A 9 13.72 4.93 22.36
N GLY A 10 13.69 3.89 23.22
CA GLY A 10 12.46 3.50 23.91
C GLY A 10 11.83 4.66 24.72
N LYS A 11 12.65 5.52 25.34
CA LYS A 11 12.19 6.72 26.06
C LYS A 11 11.49 7.72 25.13
N GLN A 12 12.07 7.97 23.93
CA GLN A 12 11.46 8.85 22.92
C GLN A 12 10.14 8.28 22.40
N TYR A 13 10.10 6.97 22.12
CA TYR A 13 8.91 6.28 21.67
C TYR A 13 7.77 6.42 22.67
N MET A 14 7.98 6.04 23.94
CA MET A 14 6.96 6.11 24.97
C MET A 14 6.45 7.54 25.22
N LYS A 15 7.36 8.52 25.20
CA LYS A 15 6.98 9.94 25.33
C LYS A 15 6.08 10.38 24.18
N ARG A 16 6.48 10.13 22.94
CA ARG A 16 5.72 10.54 21.74
C ARG A 16 4.38 9.84 21.64
N LEU A 17 4.33 8.54 21.97
CA LEU A 17 3.09 7.79 21.98
C LEU A 17 2.09 8.31 23.02
N ALA A 18 2.57 8.79 24.18
CA ALA A 18 1.73 9.43 25.18
C ALA A 18 1.19 10.80 24.73
N GLU A 19 1.96 11.56 23.93
CA GLU A 19 1.57 12.85 23.37
C GLU A 19 0.60 12.70 22.18
N ASN A 20 0.82 11.69 21.34
CA ASN A 20 -0.02 11.38 20.18
C ASN A 20 -0.14 9.85 20.03
N PRO A 21 -1.26 9.25 20.49
CA PRO A 21 -1.44 7.80 20.48
C PRO A 21 -1.81 7.22 19.12
N THR A 22 -1.37 7.87 18.03
CA THR A 22 -1.67 7.48 16.65
C THR A 22 -0.47 6.83 15.99
N VAL A 23 -0.70 5.65 15.41
CA VAL A 23 0.33 4.87 14.70
C VAL A 23 -0.12 4.52 13.29
N ILE A 24 0.74 4.81 12.32
CA ILE A 24 0.56 4.42 10.92
C ILE A 24 1.30 3.09 10.70
N ILE A 25 0.63 2.13 10.08
CA ILE A 25 1.16 0.80 9.77
C ILE A 25 1.13 0.62 8.25
N PRO A 26 2.23 0.92 7.54
CA PRO A 26 2.32 0.62 6.11
C PRO A 26 2.52 -0.88 5.90
N THR A 27 1.78 -1.45 4.94
CA THR A 27 1.93 -2.83 4.47
C THR A 27 2.08 -2.87 2.97
N GLY A 28 2.77 -3.87 2.45
CA GLY A 28 3.01 -4.05 1.03
C GLY A 28 3.53 -5.44 0.73
N ALA A 29 4.18 -5.62 -0.41
CA ALA A 29 4.71 -6.89 -0.87
C ALA A 29 6.11 -6.71 -1.49
N CYS A 30 6.79 -7.82 -1.70
CA CYS A 30 7.99 -7.93 -2.52
C CYS A 30 7.68 -8.93 -3.64
N GLU A 31 7.23 -8.42 -4.79
CA GLU A 31 6.69 -9.21 -5.89
C GLU A 31 7.08 -8.62 -7.24
N ILE A 32 6.87 -9.37 -8.31
CA ILE A 32 6.98 -8.81 -9.66
C ILE A 32 6.15 -7.52 -9.76
N TYR A 33 6.69 -6.45 -10.32
CA TYR A 33 5.96 -5.18 -10.50
C TYR A 33 6.29 -4.52 -11.85
N GLY A 34 6.07 -5.27 -12.94
CA GLY A 34 6.51 -4.91 -14.27
C GLY A 34 8.04 -4.95 -14.42
N PRO A 35 8.57 -4.74 -15.62
CA PRO A 35 10.01 -4.66 -15.83
C PRO A 35 10.61 -3.32 -15.40
N GLN A 36 9.82 -2.25 -15.39
CA GLN A 36 10.26 -0.88 -15.14
C GLN A 36 10.31 -0.48 -13.64
N LEU A 37 9.73 -1.25 -12.74
CA LEU A 37 9.64 -0.89 -11.32
C LEU A 37 10.26 -1.96 -10.40
N PRO A 38 10.77 -1.57 -9.23
CA PRO A 38 11.34 -2.52 -8.29
C PRO A 38 10.28 -3.43 -7.68
N MET A 39 10.70 -4.65 -7.31
CA MET A 39 9.82 -5.65 -6.71
C MET A 39 9.17 -5.22 -5.39
N GLY A 40 9.79 -4.29 -4.65
CA GLY A 40 9.26 -3.76 -3.40
C GLY A 40 8.28 -2.60 -3.57
N SER A 41 7.80 -2.29 -4.77
CA SER A 41 7.03 -1.09 -5.09
C SER A 41 5.86 -0.84 -4.16
N ASP A 42 5.10 -1.85 -3.83
CA ASP A 42 3.94 -1.76 -2.96
C ASP A 42 4.31 -1.20 -1.58
N LEU A 43 5.34 -1.77 -0.94
CA LEU A 43 5.77 -1.32 0.38
C LEU A 43 6.52 0.00 0.32
N ILE A 44 7.35 0.21 -0.68
CA ILE A 44 8.12 1.45 -0.87
C ILE A 44 7.16 2.65 -0.98
N ALA A 45 6.13 2.55 -1.82
CA ALA A 45 5.12 3.58 -1.96
C ALA A 45 4.31 3.80 -0.68
N ALA A 46 3.82 2.72 -0.04
CA ALA A 46 3.06 2.80 1.21
C ALA A 46 3.88 3.45 2.33
N LYS A 47 5.17 3.14 2.46
CA LYS A 47 6.09 3.76 3.44
C LYS A 47 6.27 5.25 3.17
N ARG A 48 6.43 5.65 1.90
CA ARG A 48 6.60 7.08 1.58
C ARG A 48 5.32 7.87 1.81
N ILE A 49 4.16 7.32 1.50
CA ILE A 49 2.87 7.94 1.84
C ILE A 49 2.72 8.06 3.35
N ALA A 50 3.09 7.02 4.12
CA ALA A 50 3.09 7.07 5.58
C ALA A 50 4.01 8.17 6.14
N GLU A 51 5.18 8.38 5.54
CA GLU A 51 6.09 9.48 5.91
C GLU A 51 5.44 10.84 5.70
N LEU A 52 4.88 11.08 4.51
CA LEU A 52 4.23 12.35 4.17
C LEU A 52 3.03 12.65 5.08
N VAL A 53 2.25 11.64 5.43
CA VAL A 53 1.16 11.76 6.41
C VAL A 53 1.70 12.05 7.81
N ALA A 54 2.72 11.31 8.25
CA ALA A 54 3.30 11.48 9.58
C ALA A 54 4.00 12.83 9.76
N GLU A 55 4.58 13.39 8.70
CA GLU A 55 5.15 14.75 8.69
C GLU A 55 4.10 15.83 9.02
N LYS A 56 2.85 15.63 8.52
CA LYS A 56 1.73 16.57 8.74
C LYS A 56 1.00 16.34 10.07
N THR A 57 0.94 15.10 10.55
CA THR A 57 0.08 14.72 11.70
C THR A 57 0.85 14.43 12.98
N GLY A 58 2.16 14.27 12.91
CA GLY A 58 2.97 13.84 14.06
C GLY A 58 2.76 12.38 14.46
N ALA A 59 1.99 11.59 13.72
CA ALA A 59 1.78 10.18 14.00
C ALA A 59 3.09 9.37 13.92
N LEU A 60 3.18 8.28 14.68
CA LEU A 60 4.31 7.37 14.62
C LEU A 60 4.16 6.39 13.44
N ILE A 61 5.27 5.91 12.92
CA ILE A 61 5.30 4.88 11.86
C ILE A 61 5.85 3.60 12.48
N ALA A 62 5.05 2.54 12.43
CA ALA A 62 5.38 1.22 12.95
C ALA A 62 6.54 0.56 12.17
N PRO A 63 7.22 -0.46 12.77
CA PRO A 63 8.04 -1.39 12.02
C PRO A 63 7.24 -2.07 10.90
N THR A 64 7.91 -2.42 9.80
CA THR A 64 7.29 -3.07 8.63
C THR A 64 7.87 -4.47 8.42
N ILE A 65 7.09 -5.34 7.79
CA ILE A 65 7.54 -6.58 7.20
C ILE A 65 7.71 -6.36 5.69
N GLU A 66 8.84 -6.83 5.13
CA GLU A 66 9.22 -6.48 3.75
C GLU A 66 8.54 -7.36 2.67
N ALA A 67 7.77 -8.38 3.05
CA ALA A 67 6.99 -9.23 2.15
C ALA A 67 5.51 -9.21 2.52
N GLY A 68 4.65 -9.65 1.61
CA GLY A 68 3.20 -9.69 1.80
C GLY A 68 2.55 -10.96 1.28
N GLU A 69 1.23 -11.05 1.39
CA GLU A 69 0.42 -12.13 0.84
C GLU A 69 0.28 -11.93 -0.68
N SER A 70 1.23 -12.44 -1.45
CA SER A 70 1.31 -12.32 -2.90
C SER A 70 1.03 -13.63 -3.63
N SER A 71 0.18 -14.50 -3.06
CA SER A 71 -0.13 -15.81 -3.64
C SER A 71 -0.68 -15.72 -5.06
N ALA A 72 -1.42 -14.66 -5.38
CA ALA A 72 -1.93 -14.40 -6.73
C ALA A 72 -0.81 -14.23 -7.78
N LEU A 73 0.37 -13.73 -7.38
CA LEU A 73 1.53 -13.48 -8.23
C LEU A 73 2.62 -14.54 -8.09
N ALA A 74 2.43 -15.57 -7.27
CA ALA A 74 3.42 -16.60 -6.99
C ALA A 74 3.82 -17.45 -8.22
N SER A 75 3.11 -17.34 -9.34
CA SER A 75 3.50 -17.93 -10.62
C SER A 75 4.75 -17.28 -11.24
N PHE A 76 5.13 -16.07 -10.79
CA PHE A 76 6.40 -15.44 -11.15
C PHE A 76 7.48 -15.83 -10.12
N PRO A 77 8.62 -16.42 -10.56
CA PRO A 77 9.63 -16.96 -9.65
C PRO A 77 10.35 -15.91 -8.78
N CYS A 78 10.26 -14.63 -9.14
CA CYS A 78 10.82 -13.51 -8.36
C CYS A 78 9.88 -12.99 -7.26
N THR A 79 8.64 -13.51 -7.14
CA THR A 79 7.68 -13.07 -6.14
C THR A 79 7.91 -13.79 -4.81
N PHE A 80 8.11 -13.03 -3.73
CA PHE A 80 8.23 -13.53 -2.36
C PHE A 80 6.85 -13.60 -1.71
N ALA A 81 6.02 -14.54 -2.18
CA ALA A 81 4.67 -14.74 -1.65
C ALA A 81 4.71 -15.29 -0.22
N MET A 82 4.36 -14.45 0.74
CA MET A 82 4.30 -14.84 2.15
C MET A 82 3.01 -15.63 2.42
N PRO A 83 3.06 -16.76 3.13
CA PRO A 83 1.83 -17.41 3.62
C PRO A 83 0.99 -16.43 4.45
N ARG A 84 -0.31 -16.33 4.15
CA ARG A 84 -1.25 -15.42 4.83
C ARG A 84 -1.17 -15.52 6.36
N LYS A 85 -1.02 -16.72 6.90
CA LYS A 85 -0.93 -16.97 8.35
C LYS A 85 0.26 -16.24 8.99
N ILE A 86 1.39 -16.13 8.29
CA ILE A 86 2.57 -15.43 8.82
C ILE A 86 2.30 -13.92 8.88
N LEU A 87 1.69 -13.34 7.85
CA LEU A 87 1.30 -11.93 7.84
C LEU A 87 0.27 -11.64 8.94
N GLU A 88 -0.72 -12.51 9.10
CA GLU A 88 -1.76 -12.41 10.13
C GLU A 88 -1.13 -12.42 11.53
N ASP A 89 -0.28 -13.39 11.84
CA ASP A 89 0.38 -13.52 13.15
C ASP A 89 1.27 -12.30 13.44
N TRP A 90 1.98 -11.80 12.42
CA TRP A 90 2.82 -10.64 12.58
C TRP A 90 2.01 -9.37 12.86
N LEU A 91 0.92 -9.14 12.11
CA LEU A 91 0.04 -7.98 12.31
C LEU A 91 -0.68 -8.07 13.67
N ASP A 92 -1.14 -9.25 14.04
CA ASP A 92 -1.77 -9.51 15.34
C ASP A 92 -0.83 -9.18 16.49
N TRP A 93 0.38 -9.70 16.45
CA TRP A 93 1.41 -9.38 17.43
C TRP A 93 1.72 -7.88 17.48
N LEU A 94 1.90 -7.24 16.32
CA LEU A 94 2.27 -5.83 16.24
C LEU A 94 1.19 -4.93 16.82
N VAL A 95 -0.07 -5.10 16.41
CA VAL A 95 -1.20 -4.29 16.87
C VAL A 95 -1.41 -4.50 18.39
N GLY A 96 -1.41 -5.74 18.86
CA GLY A 96 -1.53 -6.05 20.28
C GLY A 96 -0.41 -5.42 21.13
N LYS A 97 0.83 -5.44 20.61
CA LYS A 97 1.97 -4.78 21.28
C LYS A 97 1.79 -3.26 21.33
N LEU A 98 1.38 -2.64 20.23
CA LEU A 98 1.17 -1.19 20.20
C LEU A 98 0.03 -0.73 21.12
N ILE A 99 -1.08 -1.48 21.18
CA ILE A 99 -2.18 -1.21 22.12
C ILE A 99 -1.69 -1.29 23.56
N LYS A 100 -0.91 -2.33 23.89
CA LYS A 100 -0.33 -2.51 25.22
C LYS A 100 0.60 -1.35 25.62
N ASP A 101 1.29 -0.75 24.67
CA ASP A 101 2.16 0.41 24.91
C ASP A 101 1.39 1.72 25.03
N GLY A 102 0.11 1.77 24.63
CA GLY A 102 -0.75 2.95 24.77
C GLY A 102 -1.28 3.53 23.46
N ALA A 103 -1.00 2.91 22.28
CA ALA A 103 -1.61 3.34 21.03
C ALA A 103 -3.14 3.17 21.08
N ARG A 104 -3.85 4.12 20.48
CA ARG A 104 -5.33 4.13 20.43
C ARG A 104 -5.89 4.35 19.03
N ASN A 105 -5.12 4.97 18.15
CA ASN A 105 -5.52 5.25 16.78
C ASN A 105 -4.57 4.58 15.80
N PHE A 106 -5.12 3.83 14.84
CA PHE A 106 -4.35 3.05 13.87
C PHE A 106 -4.76 3.39 12.45
N VAL A 107 -3.78 3.69 11.60
CA VAL A 107 -3.98 3.91 10.16
C VAL A 107 -3.18 2.87 9.40
N PHE A 108 -3.84 1.88 8.82
CA PHE A 108 -3.20 0.99 7.86
C PHE A 108 -3.15 1.65 6.49
N ILE A 109 -1.96 1.78 5.92
CA ILE A 109 -1.75 2.17 4.52
C ILE A 109 -1.36 0.91 3.78
N THR A 110 -2.34 0.32 3.10
CA THR A 110 -2.17 -0.96 2.41
C THR A 110 -1.74 -0.72 0.97
N GLY A 111 -0.49 -1.02 0.68
CA GLY A 111 0.11 -0.88 -0.65
C GLY A 111 -0.12 -2.09 -1.55
N HIS A 112 -0.51 -3.23 -1.00
CA HIS A 112 -0.73 -4.48 -1.74
C HIS A 112 -2.13 -5.04 -1.52
N ALA A 113 -2.83 -5.33 -2.61
CA ALA A 113 -4.23 -5.79 -2.56
C ALA A 113 -4.40 -7.13 -1.79
N GLY A 114 -3.43 -8.04 -1.89
CA GLY A 114 -3.45 -9.32 -1.17
C GLY A 114 -3.45 -9.19 0.35
N ASN A 115 -2.94 -8.08 0.89
CA ASN A 115 -2.90 -7.84 2.32
C ASN A 115 -4.24 -7.31 2.89
N VAL A 116 -5.14 -6.82 2.03
CA VAL A 116 -6.36 -6.09 2.44
C VAL A 116 -7.25 -6.92 3.35
N ASP A 117 -7.48 -8.18 3.01
CA ASP A 117 -8.35 -9.07 3.79
C ASP A 117 -7.75 -9.42 5.15
N THR A 118 -6.42 -9.61 5.21
CA THR A 118 -5.72 -9.87 6.47
C THR A 118 -5.80 -8.65 7.39
N VAL A 119 -5.56 -7.44 6.88
CA VAL A 119 -5.70 -6.19 7.64
C VAL A 119 -7.15 -6.00 8.11
N ASN A 120 -8.13 -6.29 7.25
CA ASN A 120 -9.55 -6.20 7.59
C ASN A 120 -9.94 -7.17 8.73
N TYR A 121 -9.42 -8.41 8.69
CA TYR A 121 -9.62 -9.38 9.76
C TYR A 121 -9.04 -8.87 11.09
N ILE A 122 -7.80 -8.40 11.10
CA ILE A 122 -7.13 -7.83 12.28
C ILE A 122 -7.91 -6.63 12.82
N GLY A 123 -8.35 -5.73 11.93
CA GLY A 123 -9.15 -4.57 12.32
C GLY A 123 -10.44 -4.97 13.04
N LYS A 124 -11.20 -5.93 12.48
CA LYS A 124 -12.44 -6.43 13.09
C LYS A 124 -12.22 -7.13 14.42
N LYS A 125 -11.12 -7.88 14.57
CA LYS A 125 -10.74 -8.49 15.84
C LYS A 125 -10.55 -7.44 16.93
N TYR A 126 -9.64 -6.50 16.69
CA TYR A 126 -9.24 -5.56 17.73
C TYR A 126 -10.31 -4.49 18.05
N MET A 127 -11.13 -4.06 17.07
CA MET A 127 -12.22 -3.12 17.34
C MET A 127 -13.30 -3.68 18.30
N ASN A 128 -13.44 -5.01 18.37
CA ASN A 128 -14.39 -5.65 19.28
C ASN A 128 -13.80 -5.90 20.67
N GLU A 129 -12.49 -5.96 20.80
CA GLU A 129 -11.78 -6.30 22.04
C GLU A 129 -11.28 -5.05 22.79
N HIS A 130 -11.12 -3.91 22.10
CA HIS A 130 -10.49 -2.72 22.64
C HIS A 130 -11.21 -1.43 22.22
N ASP A 131 -11.17 -0.42 23.09
CA ASP A 131 -11.61 0.95 22.76
C ASP A 131 -10.49 1.65 21.97
N ILE A 132 -10.48 1.41 20.66
CA ILE A 132 -9.53 1.97 19.70
C ILE A 132 -10.23 2.43 18.43
N LYS A 133 -9.58 3.32 17.70
CA LYS A 133 -9.98 3.69 16.35
C LYS A 133 -9.01 3.07 15.35
N LEU A 134 -9.53 2.36 14.37
CA LEU A 134 -8.74 1.68 13.37
C LEU A 134 -9.33 1.94 11.98
N VAL A 135 -8.49 2.39 11.06
CA VAL A 135 -8.87 2.60 9.65
C VAL A 135 -7.84 1.96 8.72
N GLN A 136 -8.34 1.44 7.62
CA GLN A 136 -7.53 0.94 6.51
C GLN A 136 -7.80 1.77 5.27
N ILE A 137 -6.73 2.20 4.59
CA ILE A 137 -6.79 2.69 3.23
C ILE A 137 -6.03 1.72 2.33
N ASP A 138 -6.75 1.12 1.37
CA ASP A 138 -6.17 0.48 0.20
C ASP A 138 -5.88 1.61 -0.80
N TRP A 139 -4.62 1.99 -0.88
CA TRP A 139 -4.26 3.18 -1.62
C TRP A 139 -4.40 3.00 -3.14
N TRP A 140 -4.28 1.80 -3.66
CA TRP A 140 -4.54 1.54 -5.08
C TRP A 140 -6.03 1.65 -5.44
N ARG A 141 -6.93 1.18 -4.56
CA ARG A 141 -8.37 1.44 -4.72
C ARG A 141 -8.71 2.92 -4.59
N PHE A 142 -8.03 3.62 -3.67
CA PHE A 142 -8.17 5.07 -3.57
C PHE A 142 -7.80 5.75 -4.89
N THR A 143 -6.68 5.40 -5.53
CA THR A 143 -6.24 6.03 -6.78
C THR A 143 -7.24 5.79 -7.91
N ASN A 144 -7.79 4.58 -8.03
CA ASN A 144 -8.81 4.25 -9.03
C ASN A 144 -10.09 5.06 -8.82
N ALA A 145 -10.54 5.21 -7.57
CA ALA A 145 -11.76 5.96 -7.26
C ALA A 145 -11.59 7.49 -7.37
N ASN A 146 -10.36 8.01 -7.26
CA ASN A 146 -10.10 9.46 -7.15
C ASN A 146 -9.12 9.99 -8.20
N GLY A 147 -8.80 9.22 -9.24
CA GLY A 147 -7.80 9.58 -10.25
C GLY A 147 -8.35 9.85 -11.65
N SER A 148 -9.66 9.83 -11.85
CA SER A 148 -10.29 9.93 -13.18
C SER A 148 -9.97 11.22 -13.95
N ASP A 149 -9.63 12.30 -13.26
CA ASP A 149 -9.22 13.59 -13.81
C ASP A 149 -7.69 13.74 -13.93
N ILE A 150 -6.93 12.72 -13.56
CA ILE A 150 -5.46 12.74 -13.54
C ILE A 150 -4.87 11.86 -14.65
N PHE A 151 -5.40 10.63 -14.77
CA PHE A 151 -4.85 9.63 -15.67
C PHE A 151 -5.47 9.70 -17.06
N GLN A 152 -4.68 9.27 -18.07
CA GLN A 152 -5.12 9.27 -19.46
C GLN A 152 -6.18 8.19 -19.72
N TYR A 153 -6.04 7.06 -19.03
CA TYR A 153 -6.95 5.92 -19.13
C TYR A 153 -7.81 5.78 -17.86
N SER A 154 -8.70 4.79 -17.89
CA SER A 154 -9.51 4.35 -16.76
C SER A 154 -9.35 2.84 -16.52
N GLY A 155 -9.88 2.33 -15.41
CA GLY A 155 -9.85 0.91 -15.09
C GLY A 155 -8.42 0.34 -15.06
N GLN A 156 -8.25 -0.88 -15.54
CA GLN A 156 -6.96 -1.54 -15.49
C GLN A 156 -5.88 -0.92 -16.39
N MET A 157 -6.25 -0.18 -17.44
CA MET A 157 -5.27 0.51 -18.26
C MET A 157 -4.49 1.57 -17.47
N ALA A 158 -5.15 2.29 -16.55
CA ALA A 158 -4.51 3.25 -15.66
C ALA A 158 -4.11 2.65 -14.31
N HIS A 159 -4.94 1.79 -13.73
CA HIS A 159 -4.84 1.30 -12.34
C HIS A 159 -4.62 -0.21 -12.24
N GLY A 160 -4.21 -0.85 -13.31
CA GLY A 160 -3.75 -2.24 -13.29
C GLY A 160 -2.36 -2.36 -12.65
N HIS A 161 -1.78 -3.55 -12.72
CA HIS A 161 -0.49 -3.83 -12.09
C HIS A 161 0.66 -3.18 -12.85
N ALA A 162 1.51 -2.39 -12.18
CA ALA A 162 2.63 -1.66 -12.76
C ALA A 162 2.25 -0.78 -13.98
N SER A 163 1.04 -0.24 -14.00
CA SER A 163 0.47 0.54 -15.10
C SER A 163 0.78 2.04 -14.99
N GLU A 164 -0.01 2.88 -15.68
CA GLU A 164 0.13 4.33 -15.70
C GLU A 164 0.23 4.94 -14.28
N CYS A 165 -0.68 4.54 -13.39
CA CYS A 165 -0.74 5.06 -12.03
C CYS A 165 0.51 4.67 -11.22
N GLY A 166 0.82 3.38 -11.10
CA GLY A 166 1.96 2.89 -10.33
C GLY A 166 3.27 3.49 -10.80
N THR A 167 3.49 3.50 -12.12
CA THR A 167 4.70 4.06 -12.72
C THR A 167 4.78 5.58 -12.50
N SER A 168 3.67 6.32 -12.64
CA SER A 168 3.64 7.77 -12.37
C SER A 168 4.00 8.10 -10.91
N VAL A 169 3.50 7.30 -9.97
CA VAL A 169 3.83 7.45 -8.55
C VAL A 169 5.31 7.30 -8.30
N PHE A 170 5.94 6.29 -8.91
CA PHE A 170 7.39 6.09 -8.78
C PHE A 170 8.19 7.18 -9.48
N MET A 171 7.80 7.64 -10.67
CA MET A 171 8.43 8.80 -11.32
C MET A 171 8.42 10.05 -10.45
N TYR A 172 7.42 10.22 -9.58
CA TYR A 172 7.35 11.33 -8.63
C TYR A 172 8.15 11.09 -7.37
N LEU A 173 7.95 9.93 -6.71
CA LEU A 173 8.51 9.67 -5.39
C LEU A 173 9.96 9.16 -5.42
N PHE A 174 10.32 8.38 -6.45
CA PHE A 174 11.57 7.63 -6.56
C PHE A 174 11.99 7.50 -8.03
N PRO A 175 12.23 8.62 -8.76
CA PRO A 175 12.57 8.56 -10.18
C PRO A 175 13.81 7.72 -10.47
N GLU A 176 14.72 7.60 -9.51
CA GLU A 176 15.93 6.78 -9.60
C GLU A 176 15.67 5.26 -9.57
N LEU A 177 14.45 4.85 -9.21
CA LEU A 177 14.04 3.44 -9.18
C LEU A 177 13.21 3.03 -10.42
N VAL A 178 12.98 3.95 -11.35
CA VAL A 178 12.21 3.68 -12.57
C VAL A 178 13.16 3.43 -13.72
N ASP A 179 13.08 2.24 -14.33
CA ASP A 179 13.78 1.96 -15.59
C ASP A 179 12.94 2.48 -16.76
N MET A 180 13.36 3.63 -17.29
CA MET A 180 12.62 4.33 -18.35
C MET A 180 12.70 3.62 -19.71
N ASP A 181 13.69 2.76 -19.91
CA ASP A 181 13.86 2.00 -21.14
C ASP A 181 12.96 0.75 -21.18
N GLU A 182 12.46 0.33 -20.01
CA GLU A 182 11.64 -0.86 -19.83
C GLU A 182 10.13 -0.56 -19.64
N LEU A 183 9.69 0.68 -19.92
CA LEU A 183 8.26 1.02 -19.87
C LEU A 183 7.46 0.11 -20.80
N SER A 184 6.45 -0.55 -20.26
CA SER A 184 5.70 -1.57 -20.99
C SER A 184 4.18 -1.29 -21.01
N ARG A 185 3.53 -1.83 -22.04
CA ARG A 185 2.09 -1.84 -22.19
C ARG A 185 1.60 -3.27 -22.39
N VAL A 186 0.67 -3.71 -21.57
CA VAL A 186 0.01 -5.01 -21.69
C VAL A 186 -1.48 -4.79 -21.54
N GLU A 187 -2.25 -5.13 -22.56
CA GLU A 187 -3.71 -5.01 -22.51
C GLU A 187 -4.29 -5.94 -21.44
N PRO A 188 -5.21 -5.44 -20.60
CA PRO A 188 -5.94 -6.30 -19.68
C PRO A 188 -6.72 -7.39 -20.41
N LEU A 189 -6.90 -8.54 -19.76
CA LEU A 189 -7.78 -9.56 -20.31
C LEU A 189 -9.20 -8.98 -20.53
N PRO A 190 -9.94 -9.47 -21.53
CA PRO A 190 -11.34 -9.12 -21.72
C PRO A 190 -12.16 -9.37 -20.44
N ALA A 191 -13.21 -8.58 -20.26
CA ALA A 191 -14.16 -8.82 -19.17
C ALA A 191 -14.70 -10.25 -19.22
N SER A 192 -14.85 -10.87 -18.04
CA SER A 192 -15.41 -12.21 -17.97
C SER A 192 -16.83 -12.24 -18.51
N GLU A 193 -17.15 -13.28 -19.26
CA GLU A 193 -18.54 -13.61 -19.65
C GLU A 193 -19.41 -13.91 -18.42
N PHE A 194 -18.77 -14.35 -17.32
CA PHE A 194 -19.41 -14.68 -16.05
C PHE A 194 -18.89 -13.77 -14.92
N PRO A 195 -19.32 -12.49 -14.85
CA PRO A 195 -18.78 -11.53 -13.89
C PRO A 195 -19.18 -11.81 -12.43
N ASP A 196 -20.16 -12.66 -12.20
CA ASP A 196 -20.64 -13.16 -10.92
C ASP A 196 -19.82 -14.33 -10.36
N PHE A 197 -18.91 -14.92 -11.16
CA PHE A 197 -18.00 -15.98 -10.72
C PHE A 197 -16.61 -15.43 -10.43
N ILE A 198 -15.99 -15.94 -9.38
CA ILE A 198 -14.58 -15.67 -9.06
C ILE A 198 -13.72 -16.77 -9.68
N GLY A 199 -13.06 -16.46 -10.79
CA GLY A 199 -12.11 -17.36 -11.44
C GLY A 199 -10.72 -17.25 -10.81
N PHE A 200 -10.05 -18.38 -10.59
CA PHE A 200 -8.67 -18.44 -10.13
C PHE A 200 -7.74 -18.72 -11.31
N GLN A 201 -6.88 -17.74 -11.62
CA GLN A 201 -5.95 -17.82 -12.75
C GLN A 201 -4.55 -17.45 -12.26
N ARG A 202 -3.53 -18.06 -12.83
CA ARG A 202 -2.14 -17.68 -12.58
C ARG A 202 -1.89 -16.28 -13.15
N PHE A 203 -1.09 -15.48 -12.45
CA PHE A 203 -0.80 -14.13 -12.93
C PHE A 203 -0.03 -14.15 -14.26
N THR A 204 0.80 -15.17 -14.49
CA THR A 204 1.50 -15.41 -15.77
C THR A 204 0.56 -15.68 -16.96
N GLU A 205 -0.71 -16.02 -16.73
CA GLU A 205 -1.73 -16.16 -17.78
C GLU A 205 -2.33 -14.78 -18.15
N LYS A 206 -2.20 -13.79 -17.27
CA LYS A 206 -2.73 -12.43 -17.47
C LYS A 206 -1.72 -11.49 -18.11
N THR A 207 -0.43 -11.74 -17.88
CA THR A 207 0.64 -10.87 -18.35
C THR A 207 1.96 -11.65 -18.47
N PRO A 208 2.77 -11.37 -19.49
CA PRO A 208 4.06 -12.03 -19.66
C PRO A 208 5.15 -11.47 -18.73
N ASN A 209 5.01 -10.23 -18.24
CA ASN A 209 6.07 -9.48 -17.55
C ASN A 209 5.64 -8.78 -16.25
N GLY A 210 4.44 -9.05 -15.77
CA GLY A 210 3.93 -8.43 -14.54
C GLY A 210 3.26 -7.07 -14.74
N THR A 211 3.24 -6.49 -15.94
CA THR A 211 2.46 -5.28 -16.23
C THR A 211 1.05 -5.65 -16.69
N ILE A 212 0.04 -4.94 -16.20
CA ILE A 212 -1.33 -4.94 -16.75
C ILE A 212 -1.75 -3.49 -16.88
N GLY A 213 -1.95 -3.00 -18.10
CA GLY A 213 -2.23 -1.61 -18.43
C GLY A 213 -1.10 -0.94 -19.19
N ASP A 214 -1.00 0.38 -19.13
CA ASP A 214 -0.07 1.15 -19.95
C ASP A 214 0.85 2.05 -19.09
N ALA A 215 2.10 1.61 -18.91
CA ALA A 215 3.12 2.39 -18.21
C ALA A 215 3.75 3.48 -19.11
N THR A 216 3.60 3.38 -20.44
CA THR A 216 4.29 4.28 -21.39
C THR A 216 3.76 5.72 -21.37
N VAL A 217 2.55 5.92 -20.82
CA VAL A 217 1.91 7.24 -20.66
C VAL A 217 2.03 7.81 -19.25
N ALA A 218 2.81 7.16 -18.39
CA ALA A 218 3.07 7.62 -17.04
C ALA A 218 3.86 8.93 -17.03
N THR A 219 3.56 9.81 -16.07
CA THR A 219 4.33 11.04 -15.86
C THR A 219 4.48 11.38 -14.38
N LYS A 220 5.54 12.10 -14.06
CA LYS A 220 5.81 12.60 -12.70
C LYS A 220 4.65 13.47 -12.17
N GLU A 221 4.07 14.32 -13.01
CA GLU A 221 3.00 15.25 -12.63
C GLU A 221 1.72 14.51 -12.24
N LYS A 222 1.40 13.40 -12.91
CA LYS A 222 0.29 12.51 -12.53
C LYS A 222 0.54 11.89 -11.18
N GLY A 223 1.77 11.41 -10.95
CA GLY A 223 2.19 10.85 -9.66
C GLY A 223 2.08 11.86 -8.53
N GLU A 224 2.57 13.09 -8.73
CA GLU A 224 2.48 14.17 -7.74
C GLU A 224 1.03 14.49 -7.36
N LYS A 225 0.16 14.63 -8.34
CA LYS A 225 -1.27 14.94 -8.11
C LYS A 225 -1.96 13.86 -7.30
N ILE A 226 -1.79 12.59 -7.65
CA ILE A 226 -2.50 11.51 -6.96
C ILE A 226 -1.95 11.24 -5.56
N VAL A 227 -0.64 11.32 -5.36
CA VAL A 227 0.00 11.18 -4.04
C VAL A 227 -0.43 12.31 -3.12
N THR A 228 -0.39 13.55 -3.58
CA THR A 228 -0.83 14.72 -2.81
C THR A 228 -2.29 14.55 -2.38
N ARG A 229 -3.18 14.20 -3.32
CA ARG A 229 -4.61 13.96 -3.04
C ARG A 229 -4.82 12.86 -2.00
N CYS A 230 -4.06 11.78 -2.07
CA CYS A 230 -4.13 10.67 -1.12
C CYS A 230 -3.67 11.10 0.28
N VAL A 231 -2.52 11.76 0.38
CA VAL A 231 -1.98 12.26 1.65
C VAL A 231 -2.96 13.23 2.31
N ASP A 232 -3.47 14.21 1.57
CA ASP A 232 -4.42 15.18 2.11
C ASP A 232 -5.72 14.53 2.56
N ARG A 233 -6.19 13.50 1.85
CA ARG A 233 -7.37 12.73 2.24
C ARG A 233 -7.18 11.97 3.54
N ILE A 234 -6.01 11.33 3.72
CA ILE A 234 -5.68 10.61 4.96
C ILE A 234 -5.58 11.60 6.13
N VAL A 235 -4.85 12.71 5.95
CA VAL A 235 -4.71 13.75 6.98
C VAL A 235 -6.08 14.28 7.40
N SER A 236 -6.92 14.66 6.43
CA SER A 236 -8.29 15.15 6.71
C SER A 236 -9.15 14.12 7.44
N TYR A 237 -9.00 12.82 7.14
CA TYR A 237 -9.68 11.77 7.89
C TYR A 237 -9.20 11.72 9.34
N MET A 238 -7.88 11.74 9.56
CA MET A 238 -7.29 11.68 10.90
C MET A 238 -7.74 12.87 11.77
N GLU A 239 -7.70 14.09 11.23
CA GLU A 239 -8.11 15.31 11.94
C GLU A 239 -9.59 15.28 12.36
N LYS A 240 -10.45 14.64 11.57
CA LYS A 240 -11.91 14.60 11.83
C LYS A 240 -12.37 13.44 12.69
N LYS A 241 -11.59 12.37 12.75
CA LYS A 241 -12.03 11.10 13.33
C LYS A 241 -11.20 10.63 14.52
N PHE A 242 -9.98 11.12 14.67
CA PHE A 242 -9.08 10.80 15.77
C PHE A 242 -8.97 11.94 16.78
#